data_4046d0706dd136d5dbc3957316fae8ab
#
_entry.id   4046d0706dd136d5dbc3957316fae8ab
#
_cell.length_a   1.000
_cell.length_b   1.000
_cell.length_c   1.000
_cell.angle_alpha   90.00
_cell.angle_beta   90.00
_cell.angle_gamma   90.00
#
_symmetry.space_group_name_H-M   'P 1'
#
loop_
_entity.id
_entity.type
_entity.pdbx_description
1 polymer ?
#
loop_
_entity_poly.entity_id
_entity_poly.type
_entity_poly.pdbx_seq_one_letter_code
_entity_poly.pdbx_strand_id
1 'polypeptide(L)'
;MDNVEKNYKIAFISDLHFDNISENTDNGISFLEAEEKKAEFIACLKRYFNDYIVCIVGDCYSNYKEMLNFIEELEQNKIYGFFVLGNHDYWSNGQKTYMEIIQFFKEKTNHFSYFRFLCTGKSYKVGELCFIGDTGWTSFKRDRKEVNKQEFNRLPENVFVKDFSCEKIIEMHNAWIEYANQMICKEKKLIILTHFPMVDFTETAYDCWWSSKTRFKIKKNYWNLFGHTHNKKQKRNNCVSSQQGYDGNNYVSYGIDDFGILCPKKLLTGTIISCKDYGL
;
A
#
# COMPACT_ATOMS: atom_id res chain seq x y z
N MET A 1 30.83 13.75 -19.12
CA MET A 1 29.94 12.58 -18.90
C MET A 1 28.61 13.15 -18.44
N ASP A 2 27.69 13.26 -19.39
CA ASP A 2 26.41 13.91 -19.18
C ASP A 2 25.59 13.11 -18.17
N ASN A 3 25.35 13.69 -17.00
CA ASN A 3 24.37 13.22 -16.04
C ASN A 3 22.98 13.40 -16.68
N VAL A 4 22.59 12.46 -17.53
CA VAL A 4 21.20 12.34 -17.93
C VAL A 4 20.44 11.96 -16.67
N GLU A 5 19.80 12.94 -16.02
CA GLU A 5 18.87 12.67 -14.93
C GLU A 5 17.81 11.70 -15.44
N LYS A 6 17.91 10.46 -15.03
CA LYS A 6 16.96 9.43 -15.40
C LYS A 6 15.59 9.82 -14.85
N ASN A 7 14.65 10.10 -15.75
CA ASN A 7 13.26 10.40 -15.38
C ASN A 7 12.59 9.12 -14.90
N TYR A 8 12.54 8.90 -13.61
CA TYR A 8 11.77 7.79 -13.05
C TYR A 8 10.28 8.16 -13.07
N LYS A 9 9.47 7.27 -13.59
CA LYS A 9 8.01 7.32 -13.49
C LYS A 9 7.59 6.29 -12.44
N ILE A 10 6.64 6.63 -11.60
CA ILE A 10 6.10 5.75 -10.56
C ILE A 10 4.63 5.54 -10.83
N ALA A 11 4.20 4.30 -10.97
CA ALA A 11 2.80 3.90 -10.99
C ALA A 11 2.46 3.27 -9.64
N PHE A 12 1.32 3.63 -9.04
CA PHE A 12 0.92 3.07 -7.76
C PHE A 12 -0.57 2.74 -7.70
N ILE A 13 -0.89 1.69 -6.96
CA ILE A 13 -2.25 1.20 -6.77
C ILE A 13 -2.34 0.43 -5.44
N SER A 14 -3.54 0.31 -4.90
CA SER A 14 -3.83 -0.47 -3.69
C SER A 14 -5.23 -1.06 -3.71
N ASP A 15 -5.56 -1.84 -2.69
CA ASP A 15 -6.90 -2.38 -2.44
C ASP A 15 -7.44 -3.17 -3.65
N LEU A 16 -6.60 -4.05 -4.21
CA LEU A 16 -6.92 -4.84 -5.39
C LEU A 16 -7.95 -5.93 -5.10
N HIS A 17 -7.90 -6.50 -3.88
CA HIS A 17 -8.85 -7.51 -3.40
C HIS A 17 -9.23 -8.55 -4.47
N PHE A 18 -8.25 -9.22 -5.06
CA PHE A 18 -8.48 -10.18 -6.15
C PHE A 18 -9.43 -11.30 -5.74
N ASP A 19 -9.40 -11.70 -4.47
CA ASP A 19 -10.25 -12.71 -3.88
C ASP A 19 -11.58 -12.19 -3.35
N ASN A 20 -11.93 -10.94 -3.65
CA ASN A 20 -13.05 -10.16 -3.15
C ASN A 20 -14.18 -10.97 -2.51
N ILE A 21 -14.14 -11.06 -1.19
CA ILE A 21 -15.25 -11.50 -0.38
C ILE A 21 -16.13 -10.26 -0.16
N SER A 22 -17.03 -9.99 -1.07
CA SER A 22 -18.01 -8.93 -0.92
C SER A 22 -18.86 -9.26 0.30
N GLU A 23 -18.88 -8.37 1.28
CA GLU A 23 -19.73 -8.52 2.49
C GLU A 23 -21.23 -8.64 2.17
N ASN A 24 -21.63 -8.37 0.92
CA ASN A 24 -23.00 -8.34 0.45
C ASN A 24 -23.40 -9.48 -0.50
N THR A 25 -22.49 -10.40 -0.81
CA THR A 25 -22.84 -11.56 -1.64
C THR A 25 -22.47 -12.84 -0.90
N ASP A 26 -23.45 -13.70 -0.66
CA ASP A 26 -23.27 -15.06 -0.12
C ASP A 26 -22.39 -15.95 -1.04
N ASN A 27 -22.01 -15.44 -2.21
CA ASN A 27 -21.15 -16.07 -3.19
C ASN A 27 -19.89 -15.23 -3.35
N GLY A 28 -18.82 -15.59 -2.67
CA GLY A 28 -17.47 -15.07 -2.94
C GLY A 28 -17.09 -15.28 -4.41
N ILE A 29 -16.18 -14.45 -4.92
CA ILE A 29 -15.59 -14.66 -6.26
C ILE A 29 -14.97 -16.05 -6.30
N SER A 30 -15.21 -16.80 -7.37
CA SER A 30 -14.57 -18.08 -7.54
C SER A 30 -13.05 -17.92 -7.66
N PHE A 31 -12.31 -18.96 -7.29
CA PHE A 31 -10.85 -18.97 -7.45
C PHE A 31 -10.42 -18.66 -8.89
N LEU A 32 -11.18 -19.15 -9.89
CA LEU A 32 -10.90 -18.89 -11.31
C LEU A 32 -11.04 -17.41 -11.65
N GLU A 33 -12.05 -16.72 -11.15
CA GLU A 33 -12.24 -15.28 -11.37
C GLU A 33 -11.13 -14.45 -10.71
N ALA A 34 -10.65 -14.86 -9.53
CA ALA A 34 -9.51 -14.21 -8.87
C ALA A 34 -8.23 -14.35 -9.70
N GLU A 35 -7.96 -15.53 -10.26
CA GLU A 35 -6.82 -15.80 -11.12
C GLU A 35 -6.91 -15.03 -12.46
N GLU A 36 -8.10 -14.93 -13.06
CA GLU A 36 -8.33 -14.13 -14.25
C GLU A 36 -8.04 -12.64 -14.00
N LYS A 37 -8.56 -12.08 -12.90
CA LYS A 37 -8.30 -10.70 -12.48
C LYS A 37 -6.81 -10.43 -12.29
N LYS A 38 -6.12 -11.31 -11.59
CA LYS A 38 -4.67 -11.21 -11.37
C LYS A 38 -3.91 -11.25 -12.71
N ALA A 39 -4.27 -12.17 -13.61
CA ALA A 39 -3.63 -12.28 -14.92
C ALA A 39 -3.81 -11.01 -15.77
N GLU A 40 -5.03 -10.46 -15.80
CA GLU A 40 -5.34 -9.18 -16.45
C GLU A 40 -4.52 -8.01 -15.86
N PHE A 41 -4.39 -7.96 -14.55
CA PHE A 41 -3.58 -6.95 -13.88
C PHE A 41 -2.12 -7.04 -14.31
N ILE A 42 -1.52 -8.24 -14.30
CA ILE A 42 -0.13 -8.44 -14.74
C ILE A 42 0.04 -8.09 -16.21
N ALA A 43 -0.92 -8.46 -17.07
CA ALA A 43 -0.91 -8.08 -18.46
C ALA A 43 -0.97 -6.55 -18.66
N CYS A 44 -1.78 -5.85 -17.87
CA CYS A 44 -1.83 -4.39 -17.86
C CYS A 44 -0.48 -3.79 -17.46
N LEU A 45 0.16 -4.29 -16.40
CA LEU A 45 1.49 -3.82 -15.98
C LEU A 45 2.53 -3.99 -17.12
N LYS A 46 2.54 -5.14 -17.79
CA LYS A 46 3.45 -5.40 -18.89
C LYS A 46 3.18 -4.52 -20.12
N ARG A 47 1.93 -4.20 -20.38
CA ARG A 47 1.52 -3.37 -21.53
C ARG A 47 1.86 -1.90 -21.36
N TYR A 48 1.61 -1.35 -20.17
CA TYR A 48 1.62 0.10 -19.97
C TYR A 48 2.73 0.62 -19.02
N PHE A 49 3.32 -0.26 -18.20
CA PHE A 49 4.20 0.18 -17.11
C PHE A 49 5.60 -0.45 -17.10
N ASN A 50 6.07 -0.95 -18.26
CA ASN A 50 7.40 -1.57 -18.38
C ASN A 50 8.58 -0.67 -17.96
N ASP A 51 8.43 0.65 -18.11
CA ASP A 51 9.46 1.65 -17.77
C ASP A 51 9.14 2.40 -16.46
N TYR A 52 8.18 1.89 -15.68
CA TYR A 52 7.77 2.48 -14.41
C TYR A 52 8.35 1.71 -13.23
N ILE A 53 8.47 2.41 -12.10
CA ILE A 53 8.58 1.77 -10.79
C ILE A 53 7.15 1.55 -10.29
N VAL A 54 6.75 0.29 -10.19
CA VAL A 54 5.40 -0.08 -9.74
C VAL A 54 5.36 -0.15 -8.21
N CYS A 55 4.40 0.51 -7.58
CA CYS A 55 4.21 0.49 -6.14
C CYS A 55 2.84 -0.09 -5.79
N ILE A 56 2.81 -1.24 -5.12
CA ILE A 56 1.59 -1.87 -4.61
C ILE A 56 1.47 -1.57 -3.12
N VAL A 57 0.35 -0.96 -2.73
CA VAL A 57 0.20 -0.35 -1.43
C VAL A 57 -0.79 -1.13 -0.54
N GLY A 58 -0.71 -2.47 -0.61
CA GLY A 58 -1.43 -3.40 0.25
C GLY A 58 -2.84 -3.77 -0.22
N ASP A 59 -3.41 -4.73 0.49
CA ASP A 59 -4.74 -5.30 0.30
C ASP A 59 -4.97 -5.87 -1.11
N CYS A 60 -4.08 -6.78 -1.51
CA CYS A 60 -4.24 -7.52 -2.76
C CYS A 60 -5.07 -8.80 -2.57
N TYR A 61 -4.94 -9.44 -1.41
CA TYR A 61 -5.63 -10.67 -1.03
C TYR A 61 -6.03 -10.66 0.45
N SER A 62 -7.01 -11.49 0.80
CA SER A 62 -7.40 -11.78 2.20
C SER A 62 -6.65 -13.00 2.76
N ASN A 63 -5.45 -13.25 2.28
CA ASN A 63 -4.59 -14.35 2.73
C ASN A 63 -3.12 -14.10 2.40
N TYR A 64 -2.25 -14.22 3.39
CA TYR A 64 -0.81 -13.96 3.22
C TYR A 64 -0.10 -14.89 2.23
N LYS A 65 -0.59 -16.13 2.02
CA LYS A 65 0.01 -17.06 1.06
C LYS A 65 -0.34 -16.68 -0.37
N GLU A 66 -1.60 -16.31 -0.62
CA GLU A 66 -2.04 -15.84 -1.94
C GLU A 66 -1.36 -14.51 -2.30
N MET A 67 -1.20 -13.63 -1.32
CA MET A 67 -0.39 -12.41 -1.50
C MET A 67 1.04 -12.76 -1.91
N LEU A 68 1.69 -13.74 -1.26
CA LEU A 68 3.04 -14.16 -1.67
C LEU A 68 3.05 -14.72 -3.09
N ASN A 69 2.12 -15.60 -3.46
CA ASN A 69 2.03 -16.17 -4.81
C ASN A 69 1.94 -15.05 -5.87
N PHE A 70 1.11 -14.05 -5.63
CA PHE A 70 1.00 -12.89 -6.52
C PHE A 70 2.33 -12.11 -6.64
N ILE A 71 3.00 -11.86 -5.52
CA ILE A 71 4.29 -11.15 -5.52
C ILE A 71 5.39 -11.97 -6.23
N GLU A 72 5.39 -13.27 -6.08
CA GLU A 72 6.30 -14.18 -6.82
C GLU A 72 6.05 -14.11 -8.33
N GLU A 73 4.80 -14.02 -8.77
CA GLU A 73 4.48 -13.82 -10.19
C GLU A 73 4.97 -12.47 -10.72
N LEU A 74 4.88 -11.39 -9.95
CA LEU A 74 5.44 -10.08 -10.32
C LEU A 74 6.97 -10.16 -10.48
N GLU A 75 7.65 -10.84 -9.55
CA GLU A 75 9.10 -11.07 -9.62
C GLU A 75 9.47 -11.88 -10.88
N GLN A 76 8.77 -13.00 -11.16
CA GLN A 76 8.98 -13.84 -12.34
C GLN A 76 8.75 -13.08 -13.65
N ASN A 77 7.77 -12.20 -13.70
CA ASN A 77 7.50 -11.31 -14.82
C ASN A 77 8.44 -10.10 -14.89
N LYS A 78 9.41 -9.98 -13.99
CA LYS A 78 10.42 -8.91 -13.91
C LYS A 78 9.80 -7.52 -13.79
N ILE A 79 8.65 -7.40 -13.14
CA ILE A 79 8.04 -6.12 -12.83
C ILE A 79 8.89 -5.43 -11.78
N TYR A 80 9.41 -4.26 -12.11
CA TYR A 80 10.29 -3.54 -11.19
C TYR A 80 9.50 -2.66 -10.24
N GLY A 81 9.66 -2.88 -8.94
CA GLY A 81 8.91 -2.08 -7.98
C GLY A 81 9.02 -2.48 -6.52
N PHE A 82 8.05 -2.01 -5.76
CA PHE A 82 8.00 -2.15 -4.30
C PHE A 82 6.57 -2.44 -3.83
N PHE A 83 6.46 -3.16 -2.72
CA PHE A 83 5.18 -3.39 -2.08
C PHE A 83 5.25 -3.29 -0.56
N VAL A 84 4.11 -2.99 0.04
CA VAL A 84 3.82 -3.14 1.46
C VAL A 84 2.61 -4.05 1.63
N LEU A 85 2.41 -4.58 2.81
CA LEU A 85 1.21 -5.35 3.15
C LEU A 85 0.10 -4.40 3.63
N GLY A 86 -1.14 -4.69 3.25
CA GLY A 86 -2.34 -4.14 3.87
C GLY A 86 -2.83 -5.01 5.03
N ASN A 87 -3.91 -4.64 5.69
CA ASN A 87 -4.42 -5.41 6.84
C ASN A 87 -4.97 -6.79 6.43
N HIS A 88 -5.58 -6.92 5.26
CA HIS A 88 -6.08 -8.20 4.75
C HIS A 88 -4.94 -9.16 4.39
N ASP A 89 -3.82 -8.66 3.91
CA ASP A 89 -2.67 -9.49 3.55
C ASP A 89 -2.04 -10.23 4.76
N TYR A 90 -2.44 -9.89 5.99
CA TYR A 90 -2.03 -10.60 7.21
C TYR A 90 -2.99 -11.73 7.63
N TRP A 91 -4.09 -11.94 6.93
CA TRP A 91 -5.05 -12.94 7.36
C TRP A 91 -4.49 -14.35 7.20
N SER A 92 -4.62 -15.13 8.27
CA SER A 92 -4.05 -16.47 8.40
C SER A 92 -4.99 -17.45 9.10
N ASN A 93 -6.30 -17.14 9.15
CA ASN A 93 -7.29 -17.87 9.94
C ASN A 93 -6.86 -17.99 11.42
N GLY A 94 -6.31 -16.94 12.00
CA GLY A 94 -5.87 -16.90 13.40
C GLY A 94 -4.64 -17.74 13.73
N GLN A 95 -3.92 -18.25 12.73
CA GLN A 95 -2.77 -19.15 12.94
C GLN A 95 -1.46 -18.39 13.17
N LYS A 96 -1.29 -17.20 12.61
CA LYS A 96 -0.07 -16.41 12.67
C LYS A 96 -0.31 -15.01 13.18
N THR A 97 0.67 -14.52 13.93
CA THR A 97 0.78 -13.08 14.29
C THR A 97 1.30 -12.28 13.11
N TYR A 98 1.13 -10.94 13.13
CA TYR A 98 1.72 -10.15 12.06
C TYR A 98 3.24 -10.20 12.04
N MET A 99 3.91 -10.31 13.17
CA MET A 99 5.37 -10.41 13.20
C MET A 99 5.86 -11.66 12.51
N GLU A 100 5.17 -12.82 12.70
CA GLU A 100 5.46 -14.04 11.98
C GLU A 100 5.23 -13.88 10.46
N ILE A 101 4.20 -13.12 10.05
CA ILE A 101 3.92 -12.87 8.63
C ILE A 101 4.93 -11.89 8.05
N ILE A 102 5.28 -10.83 8.74
CA ILE A 102 6.36 -9.91 8.30
C ILE A 102 7.67 -10.67 8.13
N GLN A 103 8.01 -11.55 9.08
CA GLN A 103 9.23 -12.37 8.99
C GLN A 103 9.16 -13.35 7.82
N PHE A 104 8.01 -13.98 7.60
CA PHE A 104 7.77 -14.83 6.44
C PHE A 104 8.02 -14.09 5.12
N PHE A 105 7.47 -12.90 4.92
CA PHE A 105 7.73 -12.12 3.72
C PHE A 105 9.20 -11.69 3.61
N LYS A 106 9.84 -11.29 4.71
CA LYS A 106 11.27 -10.98 4.73
C LYS A 106 12.12 -12.14 4.22
N GLU A 107 11.83 -13.35 4.66
CA GLU A 107 12.57 -14.55 4.28
C GLU A 107 12.29 -14.97 2.83
N LYS A 108 11.02 -15.00 2.44
CA LYS A 108 10.59 -15.44 1.12
C LYS A 108 11.01 -14.49 0.00
N THR A 109 11.07 -13.20 0.27
CA THR A 109 11.40 -12.17 -0.75
C THR A 109 12.82 -11.62 -0.65
N ASN A 110 13.68 -12.18 0.20
CA ASN A 110 15.04 -11.67 0.40
C ASN A 110 15.94 -11.78 -0.85
N HIS A 111 15.65 -12.73 -1.73
CA HIS A 111 16.37 -12.99 -2.97
C HIS A 111 15.77 -12.30 -4.20
N PHE A 112 14.64 -11.60 -4.04
CA PHE A 112 13.97 -10.92 -5.14
C PHE A 112 14.81 -9.76 -5.67
N SER A 113 14.89 -9.66 -6.99
CA SER A 113 15.68 -8.64 -7.69
C SER A 113 14.84 -7.50 -8.23
N TYR A 114 13.59 -7.79 -8.56
CA TYR A 114 12.70 -6.86 -9.24
C TYR A 114 11.63 -6.28 -8.32
N PHE A 115 10.90 -7.12 -7.57
CA PHE A 115 9.77 -6.68 -6.78
C PHE A 115 10.01 -6.86 -5.28
N ARG A 116 10.27 -5.76 -4.56
CA ARG A 116 10.88 -5.79 -3.23
C ARG A 116 9.93 -5.40 -2.12
N PHE A 117 9.96 -6.16 -1.04
CA PHE A 117 9.19 -5.92 0.17
C PHE A 117 9.76 -4.75 0.99
N LEU A 118 8.90 -3.79 1.32
CA LEU A 118 9.19 -2.70 2.26
C LEU A 118 8.51 -2.97 3.60
N CYS A 119 9.26 -2.76 4.67
CA CYS A 119 8.77 -2.79 6.05
C CYS A 119 9.66 -1.88 6.90
N THR A 120 9.24 -1.55 8.10
CA THR A 120 10.03 -0.75 9.06
C THR A 120 11.47 -1.23 9.15
N GLY A 121 12.41 -0.33 9.03
CA GLY A 121 13.86 -0.58 9.03
C GLY A 121 14.47 -0.90 7.68
N LYS A 122 13.67 -1.13 6.60
CA LYS A 122 14.17 -1.35 5.24
C LYS A 122 14.00 -0.10 4.37
N SER A 123 15.01 0.20 3.57
CA SER A 123 14.95 1.24 2.53
C SER A 123 15.70 0.80 1.29
N TYR A 124 15.25 1.27 0.11
CA TYR A 124 15.92 1.03 -1.16
C TYR A 124 16.12 2.34 -1.91
N LYS A 125 17.27 2.44 -2.62
CA LYS A 125 17.58 3.60 -3.44
C LYS A 125 17.49 3.26 -4.92
N VAL A 126 16.82 4.13 -5.67
CA VAL A 126 16.77 4.09 -7.14
C VAL A 126 17.17 5.48 -7.64
N GLY A 127 18.43 5.60 -8.06
CA GLY A 127 19.03 6.90 -8.32
C GLY A 127 18.98 7.80 -7.09
N GLU A 128 18.35 8.97 -7.21
CA GLU A 128 18.19 9.91 -6.11
C GLU A 128 16.95 9.65 -5.21
N LEU A 129 16.06 8.76 -5.65
CA LEU A 129 14.87 8.41 -4.88
C LEU A 129 15.20 7.38 -3.82
N CYS A 130 14.71 7.59 -2.62
CA CYS A 130 14.71 6.61 -1.55
C CYS A 130 13.29 6.11 -1.31
N PHE A 131 13.10 4.80 -1.28
CA PHE A 131 11.81 4.15 -1.01
C PHE A 131 11.85 3.55 0.38
N ILE A 132 10.83 3.84 1.18
CA ILE A 132 10.53 3.17 2.44
C ILE A 132 9.06 2.82 2.49
N GLY A 133 8.68 1.88 3.34
CA GLY A 133 7.28 1.54 3.48
C GLY A 133 7.01 0.64 4.66
N ASP A 134 5.75 0.55 5.02
CA ASP A 134 5.19 -0.32 6.04
C ASP A 134 3.67 -0.40 5.84
N THR A 135 2.97 -1.29 6.52
CA THR A 135 1.51 -1.24 6.61
C THR A 135 1.05 0.12 7.17
N GLY A 136 1.86 0.70 8.05
CA GLY A 136 1.64 2.01 8.65
C GLY A 136 0.70 1.98 9.84
N TRP A 137 -0.31 1.10 9.80
CA TRP A 137 -1.32 0.94 10.84
C TRP A 137 -1.93 2.26 11.33
N THR A 138 -2.70 2.24 12.39
CA THR A 138 -3.33 3.41 12.99
C THR A 138 -2.91 3.62 14.43
N SER A 139 -2.87 4.86 14.90
CA SER A 139 -2.70 5.14 16.33
C SER A 139 -4.01 5.00 17.12
N PHE A 140 -5.12 4.74 16.44
CA PHE A 140 -6.49 4.81 16.97
C PHE A 140 -6.82 6.13 17.67
N LYS A 141 -6.03 7.18 17.47
CA LYS A 141 -6.25 8.49 18.12
C LYS A 141 -6.75 9.49 17.13
N ARG A 142 -7.89 10.10 17.45
CA ARG A 142 -8.44 11.23 16.75
C ARG A 142 -8.95 12.27 17.75
N ASP A 143 -8.42 13.49 17.71
CA ASP A 143 -8.90 14.68 18.44
C ASP A 143 -9.34 14.43 19.90
N ARG A 144 -8.60 13.64 20.69
CA ARG A 144 -8.86 13.24 22.10
C ARG A 144 -9.86 12.08 22.30
N LYS A 145 -10.37 11.46 21.25
CA LYS A 145 -11.18 10.24 21.40
C LYS A 145 -10.29 9.02 21.21
N GLU A 146 -10.33 8.12 22.18
CA GLU A 146 -9.73 6.79 22.09
C GLU A 146 -10.74 5.85 21.40
N VAL A 147 -10.22 4.82 20.72
CA VAL A 147 -11.04 3.75 20.17
C VAL A 147 -11.92 3.16 21.24
N ASN A 148 -13.20 3.06 20.96
CA ASN A 148 -14.08 2.25 21.75
C ASN A 148 -13.63 0.77 21.64
N LYS A 149 -13.33 0.17 22.78
CA LYS A 149 -12.89 -1.23 22.87
C LYS A 149 -13.88 -2.20 22.17
N GLN A 150 -15.16 -1.85 22.14
CA GLN A 150 -16.18 -2.63 21.46
C GLN A 150 -16.06 -2.57 19.93
N GLU A 151 -15.65 -1.45 19.35
CA GLU A 151 -15.43 -1.31 17.91
C GLU A 151 -14.18 -2.08 17.48
N PHE A 152 -13.10 -1.96 18.26
CA PHE A 152 -11.89 -2.75 18.03
C PHE A 152 -12.18 -4.26 18.01
N ASN A 153 -12.99 -4.76 18.96
CA ASN A 153 -13.34 -6.18 19.05
C ASN A 153 -14.20 -6.68 17.88
N ARG A 154 -14.77 -5.79 17.06
CA ARG A 154 -15.54 -6.15 15.86
C ARG A 154 -14.70 -6.24 14.60
N LEU A 155 -13.43 -5.81 14.65
CA LEU A 155 -12.56 -5.89 13.50
C LEU A 155 -12.30 -7.35 13.08
N PRO A 156 -12.38 -7.67 11.78
CA PRO A 156 -12.16 -9.02 11.27
C PRO A 156 -10.79 -9.58 11.67
N GLU A 157 -9.80 -8.73 11.81
CA GLU A 157 -8.44 -9.08 12.20
C GLU A 157 -8.39 -9.83 13.54
N ASN A 158 -9.34 -9.59 14.45
CA ASN A 158 -9.44 -10.35 15.70
C ASN A 158 -9.68 -11.85 15.50
N VAL A 159 -10.23 -12.23 14.34
CA VAL A 159 -10.48 -13.63 13.98
C VAL A 159 -9.33 -14.16 13.10
N PHE A 160 -8.88 -13.35 12.17
CA PHE A 160 -7.96 -13.79 11.11
C PHE A 160 -6.49 -13.63 11.44
N VAL A 161 -6.13 -12.80 12.44
CA VAL A 161 -4.74 -12.60 12.87
C VAL A 161 -4.57 -13.04 14.32
N LYS A 162 -3.60 -13.94 14.57
CA LYS A 162 -3.31 -14.42 15.92
C LYS A 162 -2.80 -13.29 16.81
N ASP A 163 -3.26 -13.25 18.04
CA ASP A 163 -2.86 -12.29 19.08
C ASP A 163 -3.03 -10.81 18.64
N PHE A 164 -4.06 -10.54 17.84
CA PHE A 164 -4.42 -9.18 17.43
C PHE A 164 -4.79 -8.35 18.67
N SER A 165 -4.14 -7.21 18.86
CA SER A 165 -4.46 -6.29 19.96
C SER A 165 -4.20 -4.82 19.58
N CYS A 166 -5.01 -3.94 20.18
CA CYS A 166 -4.90 -2.50 19.98
C CYS A 166 -3.52 -1.98 20.38
N GLU A 167 -2.98 -2.49 21.48
CA GLU A 167 -1.66 -2.11 22.01
C GLU A 167 -0.54 -2.44 21.03
N LYS A 168 -0.56 -3.65 20.45
CA LYS A 168 0.43 -4.08 19.44
C LYS A 168 0.35 -3.24 18.18
N ILE A 169 -0.86 -2.92 17.69
CA ILE A 169 -1.06 -2.06 16.52
C ILE A 169 -0.47 -0.67 16.77
N ILE A 170 -0.77 -0.08 17.93
CA ILE A 170 -0.24 1.24 18.32
C ILE A 170 1.28 1.22 18.44
N GLU A 171 1.85 0.14 18.99
CA GLU A 171 3.30 -0.03 19.10
C GLU A 171 3.95 -0.07 17.69
N MET A 172 3.42 -0.89 16.79
CA MET A 172 3.90 -0.97 15.41
C MET A 172 3.78 0.36 14.67
N HIS A 173 2.65 1.04 14.82
CA HIS A 173 2.44 2.38 14.26
C HIS A 173 3.48 3.38 14.77
N ASN A 174 3.74 3.41 16.08
CA ASN A 174 4.70 4.35 16.68
C ASN A 174 6.13 4.07 16.19
N ALA A 175 6.54 2.80 16.13
CA ALA A 175 7.84 2.39 15.60
C ALA A 175 8.00 2.81 14.12
N TRP A 176 6.95 2.62 13.31
CA TRP A 176 6.92 3.08 11.93
C TRP A 176 7.08 4.60 11.83
N ILE A 177 6.32 5.38 12.61
CA ILE A 177 6.38 6.85 12.59
C ILE A 177 7.76 7.37 13.00
N GLU A 178 8.39 6.75 13.98
CA GLU A 178 9.75 7.09 14.38
C GLU A 178 10.73 6.88 13.23
N TYR A 179 10.73 5.69 12.63
CA TYR A 179 11.57 5.35 11.48
C TYR A 179 11.32 6.29 10.28
N ALA A 180 10.07 6.51 9.91
CA ALA A 180 9.73 7.37 8.80
C ALA A 180 10.19 8.83 9.03
N ASN A 181 10.03 9.36 10.24
CA ASN A 181 10.52 10.69 10.59
C ASN A 181 12.04 10.81 10.52
N GLN A 182 12.79 9.77 10.89
CA GLN A 182 14.25 9.73 10.71
C GLN A 182 14.61 9.81 9.23
N MET A 183 13.93 9.02 8.39
CA MET A 183 14.17 9.00 6.94
C MET A 183 13.77 10.32 6.25
N ILE A 184 12.66 10.94 6.64
CA ILE A 184 12.24 12.28 6.17
C ILE A 184 13.30 13.34 6.48
N CYS A 185 13.98 13.23 7.62
CA CYS A 185 15.06 14.16 7.97
C CYS A 185 16.35 13.90 7.19
N LYS A 186 16.63 12.64 6.85
CA LYS A 186 17.89 12.17 6.26
C LYS A 186 17.90 12.30 4.74
N GLU A 187 16.82 11.88 4.08
CA GLU A 187 16.80 11.73 2.62
C GLU A 187 16.30 13.00 1.92
N LYS A 188 16.87 13.29 0.74
CA LYS A 188 16.50 14.48 -0.05
C LYS A 188 15.23 14.30 -0.86
N LYS A 189 14.99 13.09 -1.37
CA LYS A 189 13.81 12.73 -2.16
C LYS A 189 13.30 11.37 -1.68
N LEU A 190 12.13 11.35 -1.04
CA LEU A 190 11.61 10.18 -0.37
C LEU A 190 10.22 9.80 -0.89
N ILE A 191 10.04 8.53 -1.22
CA ILE A 191 8.75 7.92 -1.54
C ILE A 191 8.41 6.97 -0.40
N ILE A 192 7.29 7.20 0.23
CA ILE A 192 6.79 6.45 1.39
C ILE A 192 5.56 5.66 0.95
N LEU A 193 5.58 4.35 1.11
CA LEU A 193 4.43 3.49 0.89
C LEU A 193 3.84 3.11 2.25
N THR A 194 2.54 3.39 2.44
CA THR A 194 1.82 2.89 3.61
C THR A 194 0.43 2.43 3.21
N HIS A 195 -0.04 1.29 3.71
CA HIS A 195 -1.42 0.93 3.44
C HIS A 195 -2.37 1.88 4.18
N PHE A 196 -2.19 2.07 5.47
CA PHE A 196 -2.95 3.09 6.21
C PHE A 196 -2.49 4.51 5.86
N PRO A 197 -3.42 5.47 5.65
CA PRO A 197 -3.03 6.85 5.36
C PRO A 197 -2.33 7.51 6.56
N MET A 198 -1.27 8.26 6.27
CA MET A 198 -0.50 9.00 7.27
C MET A 198 -1.05 10.42 7.52
N VAL A 199 -2.24 10.69 7.04
CA VAL A 199 -3.02 11.91 7.30
C VAL A 199 -4.46 11.50 7.57
N ASP A 200 -5.14 12.27 8.40
CA ASP A 200 -6.54 12.02 8.71
C ASP A 200 -7.43 12.44 7.53
N PHE A 201 -8.09 11.45 6.92
CA PHE A 201 -9.05 11.63 5.83
C PHE A 201 -10.50 11.48 6.28
N THR A 202 -10.74 11.15 7.55
CA THR A 202 -12.07 10.85 8.05
C THR A 202 -12.72 12.08 8.66
N GLU A 203 -14.04 12.18 8.55
CA GLU A 203 -14.82 13.28 9.07
C GLU A 203 -15.53 12.93 10.39
N THR A 204 -15.64 11.64 10.72
CA THR A 204 -16.40 11.15 11.87
C THR A 204 -15.50 10.56 12.96
N ALA A 205 -16.03 10.50 14.21
CA ALA A 205 -15.29 9.98 15.36
C ALA A 205 -15.12 8.45 15.35
N TYR A 206 -15.89 7.75 14.50
CA TYR A 206 -15.94 6.29 14.43
C TYR A 206 -14.83 5.68 13.56
N ASP A 207 -14.11 6.52 12.84
CA ASP A 207 -13.23 6.09 11.76
C ASP A 207 -11.74 6.01 12.19
N CYS A 208 -11.46 5.80 13.48
CA CYS A 208 -10.08 5.67 13.99
C CYS A 208 -9.33 4.47 13.39
N TRP A 209 -10.06 3.47 12.87
CA TRP A 209 -9.48 2.35 12.13
C TRP A 209 -9.08 2.77 10.71
N TRP A 210 -9.88 3.58 10.04
CA TRP A 210 -9.64 3.98 8.65
C TRP A 210 -8.48 4.96 8.49
N SER A 211 -8.34 5.88 9.43
CA SER A 211 -7.19 6.76 9.47
C SER A 211 -7.01 7.38 10.86
N SER A 212 -5.83 7.80 11.15
CA SER A 212 -5.54 8.47 12.42
C SER A 212 -4.73 9.74 12.22
N LYS A 213 -4.80 10.63 13.20
CA LYS A 213 -4.03 11.85 13.21
C LYS A 213 -2.56 11.53 13.48
N THR A 214 -1.81 11.36 12.41
CA THR A 214 -0.40 11.01 12.45
C THR A 214 0.49 12.25 12.41
N ARG A 215 1.62 12.21 13.07
CA ARG A 215 2.56 13.33 13.12
C ARG A 215 3.83 13.02 12.32
N PHE A 216 3.72 12.98 11.01
CA PHE A 216 4.91 13.12 10.18
C PHE A 216 5.50 14.52 10.33
N LYS A 217 6.83 14.59 10.40
CA LYS A 217 7.53 15.87 10.26
C LYS A 217 7.31 16.35 8.84
N ILE A 218 6.48 17.39 8.69
CA ILE A 218 6.12 17.93 7.37
C ILE A 218 7.36 18.57 6.75
N LYS A 219 7.87 17.96 5.68
CA LYS A 219 8.88 18.53 4.78
C LYS A 219 8.39 18.34 3.34
N LYS A 220 8.83 19.21 2.43
CA LYS A 220 8.43 19.15 1.01
C LYS A 220 9.15 18.05 0.19
N ASN A 221 9.97 17.25 0.82
CA ASN A 221 10.87 16.31 0.13
C ASN A 221 10.37 14.85 0.11
N TYR A 222 9.12 14.60 0.46
CA TYR A 222 8.54 13.26 0.39
C TYR A 222 7.16 13.25 -0.24
N TRP A 223 6.78 12.07 -0.74
CA TRP A 223 5.40 11.69 -1.09
C TRP A 223 5.03 10.44 -0.34
N ASN A 224 3.80 10.39 0.17
CA ASN A 224 3.22 9.20 0.77
C ASN A 224 2.12 8.67 -0.15
N LEU A 225 2.31 7.43 -0.59
CA LEU A 225 1.35 6.64 -1.36
C LEU A 225 0.59 5.76 -0.37
N PHE A 226 -0.74 5.78 -0.40
CA PHE A 226 -1.55 5.05 0.59
C PHE A 226 -2.78 4.37 -0.02
N GLY A 227 -3.44 3.48 0.76
CA GLY A 227 -4.64 2.74 0.44
C GLY A 227 -5.68 2.78 1.56
N HIS A 228 -6.32 1.65 1.82
CA HIS A 228 -7.19 1.32 2.96
C HIS A 228 -8.56 2.01 3.01
N THR A 229 -8.71 3.22 2.51
CA THR A 229 -9.95 4.00 2.68
C THR A 229 -11.01 3.69 1.62
N HIS A 230 -10.68 2.86 0.63
CA HIS A 230 -11.50 2.48 -0.52
C HIS A 230 -12.10 3.65 -1.31
N ASN A 231 -11.55 4.84 -1.15
CA ASN A 231 -11.92 6.00 -1.95
C ASN A 231 -10.99 6.12 -3.15
N LYS A 232 -11.48 5.89 -4.34
CA LYS A 232 -10.69 5.71 -5.60
C LYS A 232 -9.44 6.55 -5.68
N LYS A 233 -9.55 7.87 -5.65
CA LYS A 233 -8.38 8.77 -5.68
C LYS A 233 -8.53 9.87 -4.65
N GLN A 234 -7.63 9.91 -3.71
CA GLN A 234 -7.58 10.93 -2.67
C GLN A 234 -6.24 11.66 -2.70
N LYS A 235 -6.27 12.95 -2.35
CA LYS A 235 -5.07 13.76 -2.16
C LYS A 235 -5.24 14.73 -1.02
N ARG A 236 -4.30 14.72 -0.10
CA ARG A 236 -4.15 15.72 0.94
C ARG A 236 -2.67 16.00 1.19
N ASN A 237 -2.23 17.23 0.94
CA ASN A 237 -0.81 17.60 0.96
C ASN A 237 0.01 16.69 0.02
N ASN A 238 1.06 16.04 0.54
CA ASN A 238 1.91 15.09 -0.16
C ASN A 238 1.44 13.62 -0.01
N CYS A 239 0.23 13.38 0.48
CA CYS A 239 -0.37 12.05 0.60
C CYS A 239 -1.38 11.85 -0.52
N VAL A 240 -1.23 10.76 -1.26
CA VAL A 240 -2.03 10.45 -2.44
C VAL A 240 -2.38 8.97 -2.48
N SER A 241 -3.57 8.65 -2.98
CA SER A 241 -3.99 7.26 -3.19
C SER A 241 -4.50 7.01 -4.60
N SER A 242 -4.46 5.76 -5.02
CA SER A 242 -5.18 5.20 -6.16
C SER A 242 -5.61 3.80 -5.74
N GLN A 243 -6.89 3.63 -5.45
CA GLN A 243 -7.46 2.44 -4.79
C GLN A 243 -8.54 1.84 -5.67
N GLN A 244 -8.61 0.51 -5.76
CA GLN A 244 -9.71 -0.18 -6.42
C GLN A 244 -10.91 -0.32 -5.48
N GLY A 245 -10.71 -0.86 -4.30
CA GLY A 245 -11.77 -1.09 -3.32
C GLY A 245 -12.71 -2.24 -3.70
N TYR A 246 -13.79 -2.41 -2.94
CA TYR A 246 -14.78 -3.46 -3.16
C TYR A 246 -15.83 -3.13 -4.23
N ASP A 247 -15.67 -2.13 -5.06
CA ASP A 247 -16.65 -1.74 -6.06
C ASP A 247 -16.98 -2.94 -6.97
N GLY A 248 -18.17 -3.52 -6.71
CA GLY A 248 -18.68 -4.78 -7.21
C GLY A 248 -19.00 -4.83 -8.70
N ASN A 249 -18.22 -4.19 -9.53
CA ASN A 249 -18.31 -4.38 -10.95
C ASN A 249 -17.56 -5.66 -11.34
N ASN A 250 -18.31 -6.68 -11.75
CA ASN A 250 -17.87 -7.98 -12.23
C ASN A 250 -16.96 -7.94 -13.46
N TYR A 251 -16.51 -6.78 -13.87
CA TYR A 251 -15.58 -6.59 -15.00
C TYR A 251 -14.34 -5.88 -14.51
N VAL A 252 -13.27 -6.64 -14.44
CA VAL A 252 -11.97 -6.05 -14.13
C VAL A 252 -11.10 -6.06 -15.37
N SER A 253 -11.27 -5.03 -16.18
CA SER A 253 -10.23 -4.61 -17.09
C SER A 253 -9.41 -3.54 -16.39
N TYR A 254 -8.16 -3.80 -16.12
CA TYR A 254 -7.24 -2.77 -15.61
C TYR A 254 -6.76 -1.89 -16.75
N GLY A 255 -6.93 -0.58 -16.59
CA GLY A 255 -6.45 0.44 -17.51
C GLY A 255 -5.42 1.35 -16.86
N ILE A 256 -4.76 2.16 -17.66
CA ILE A 256 -3.78 3.14 -17.17
C ILE A 256 -4.41 4.15 -16.19
N ASP A 257 -5.72 4.42 -16.31
CA ASP A 257 -6.46 5.34 -15.45
C ASP A 257 -6.73 4.80 -14.04
N ASP A 258 -6.59 3.49 -13.82
CA ASP A 258 -6.75 2.87 -12.49
C ASP A 258 -5.54 3.16 -11.58
N PHE A 259 -4.42 3.49 -12.18
CA PHE A 259 -3.20 3.79 -11.45
C PHE A 259 -3.04 5.27 -11.12
N GLY A 260 -2.44 5.55 -9.98
CA GLY A 260 -1.86 6.85 -9.69
C GLY A 260 -0.47 6.95 -10.33
N ILE A 261 -0.18 8.05 -10.98
CA ILE A 261 1.11 8.28 -11.63
C ILE A 261 1.82 9.46 -10.99
N LEU A 262 3.09 9.23 -10.62
CA LEU A 262 3.93 10.22 -9.99
C LEU A 262 5.22 10.40 -10.79
N CYS A 263 5.51 11.63 -11.21
CA CYS A 263 6.75 11.97 -11.90
C CYS A 263 7.67 12.80 -11.00
N PRO A 264 8.81 12.27 -10.58
CA PRO A 264 9.71 12.93 -9.61
C PRO A 264 10.23 14.30 -10.01
N LYS A 265 10.40 14.60 -11.29
CA LYS A 265 10.78 15.97 -11.73
C LYS A 265 9.72 17.02 -11.39
N LYS A 266 8.46 16.63 -11.34
CA LYS A 266 7.33 17.48 -10.93
C LYS A 266 7.00 17.37 -9.44
N LEU A 267 7.71 16.54 -8.68
CA LEU A 267 7.58 16.42 -7.21
C LEU A 267 7.81 17.76 -6.51
N LEU A 268 8.70 18.59 -7.03
CA LEU A 268 8.96 19.93 -6.49
C LEU A 268 7.77 20.89 -6.67
N THR A 269 6.86 20.63 -7.61
CA THR A 269 5.70 21.46 -7.92
C THR A 269 4.38 20.91 -7.36
N GLY A 270 4.39 19.69 -6.80
CA GLY A 270 3.19 19.09 -6.16
C GLY A 270 2.08 18.69 -7.13
N THR A 271 2.37 18.49 -8.40
CA THR A 271 1.36 18.15 -9.42
C THR A 271 1.24 16.65 -9.57
N ILE A 272 0.05 16.09 -9.27
CA ILE A 272 -0.35 14.76 -9.76
C ILE A 272 -0.73 14.95 -11.22
N ILE A 273 -0.16 14.13 -12.08
CA ILE A 273 -0.41 14.23 -13.52
C ILE A 273 -1.45 13.16 -13.86
N SER A 274 -2.52 13.56 -14.52
CA SER A 274 -3.44 12.61 -15.17
C SER A 274 -2.81 12.06 -16.44
N CYS A 275 -3.24 10.87 -16.86
CA CYS A 275 -2.76 10.26 -18.11
C CYS A 275 -2.99 11.15 -19.34
N LYS A 276 -3.99 12.03 -19.29
CA LYS A 276 -4.28 13.01 -20.35
C LYS A 276 -3.14 14.00 -20.61
N ASP A 277 -2.26 14.21 -19.63
CA ASP A 277 -1.12 15.13 -19.76
C ASP A 277 0.07 14.54 -20.54
N TYR A 278 0.00 13.28 -20.93
CA TYR A 278 1.05 12.57 -21.70
C TYR A 278 0.69 12.27 -23.14
N GLY A 279 -0.53 12.63 -23.60
CA GLY A 279 -0.96 12.38 -24.99
C GLY A 279 -1.09 10.88 -25.33
N LEU A 280 -1.40 10.05 -24.33
CA LEU A 280 -1.66 8.62 -24.45
C LEU A 280 -3.17 8.36 -24.47
#